data_9c4fdcfa87cb2081f4cfbea9db885f7d
#
_entry.id   9c4fdcfa87cb2081f4cfbea9db885f7d
#
_cell.length_a   1.000
_cell.length_b   1.000
_cell.length_c   1.000
_cell.angle_alpha   90.00
_cell.angle_beta   90.00
_cell.angle_gamma   90.00
#
_symmetry.space_group_name_H-M   'P 1'
#
loop_
_entity.id
_entity.type
_entity.pdbx_description
1 polymer ?
#
loop_
_entity_poly.entity_id
_entity_poly.type
_entity_poly.pdbx_seq_one_letter_code
_entity_poly.pdbx_strand_id
1 'polypeptide(L)'
;VARTQIRKALEKLGVAYIQTTTGKEAWDYLTELAEEAVNQGLPQVNRIQLILSDIEMPDMDGFTLTKHIRSDPRLAHLPVVLHSSLTGSCNQEKGAQVGATDYVTKFDPKEFSSKLMRYIL
;
A
#
# COMPACT_ATOMS: atom_id res chain seq x y z
N VAL A 1 -6.38 15.31 5.00
CA VAL A 1 -6.26 16.11 3.78
C VAL A 1 -5.65 15.29 2.66
N ALA A 2 -4.50 14.67 2.88
CA ALA A 2 -3.87 13.83 1.87
C ALA A 2 -4.75 12.64 1.46
N ARG A 3 -5.48 12.08 2.41
CA ARG A 3 -6.37 10.95 2.15
C ARG A 3 -7.50 11.31 1.18
N THR A 4 -8.06 12.50 1.34
CA THR A 4 -9.10 13.00 0.43
C THR A 4 -8.56 13.21 -0.97
N GLN A 5 -7.36 13.76 -1.10
CA GLN A 5 -6.71 13.97 -2.39
C GLN A 5 -6.40 12.65 -3.08
N ILE A 6 -5.94 11.66 -2.33
CA ILE A 6 -5.65 10.32 -2.86
C ILE A 6 -6.93 9.67 -3.36
N ARG A 7 -8.00 9.74 -2.58
CA ARG A 7 -9.30 9.19 -2.98
C ARG A 7 -9.79 9.81 -4.28
N LYS A 8 -9.70 11.14 -4.40
CA LYS A 8 -10.12 11.84 -5.63
C LYS A 8 -9.30 11.40 -6.82
N ALA A 9 -8.00 11.22 -6.63
CA ALA A 9 -7.12 10.77 -7.70
C ALA A 9 -7.49 9.36 -8.17
N LEU A 10 -7.79 8.46 -7.24
CA LEU A 10 -8.19 7.09 -7.57
C LEU A 10 -9.53 7.07 -8.31
N GLU A 11 -10.49 7.87 -7.86
CA GLU A 11 -11.79 7.99 -8.54
C GLU A 11 -11.62 8.51 -9.96
N LYS A 12 -10.74 9.48 -10.15
CA LYS A 12 -10.46 10.05 -11.46
C LYS A 12 -9.82 9.03 -12.40
N LEU A 13 -9.00 8.13 -11.87
CA LEU A 13 -8.39 7.06 -12.66
C LEU A 13 -9.37 5.93 -12.97
N GLY A 14 -10.51 5.90 -12.32
CA GLY A 14 -11.51 4.87 -12.55
C GLY A 14 -11.18 3.52 -11.95
N VAL A 15 -10.31 3.48 -10.94
CA VAL A 15 -9.91 2.22 -10.29
C VAL A 15 -10.78 1.96 -9.06
N ALA A 16 -11.09 0.69 -8.82
CA ALA A 16 -11.77 0.28 -7.60
C ALA A 16 -10.78 0.28 -6.45
N TYR A 17 -11.21 0.72 -5.26
CA TYR A 17 -10.33 0.76 -4.11
C TYR A 17 -11.09 0.45 -2.83
N ILE A 18 -10.32 0.00 -1.82
CA ILE A 18 -10.81 -0.20 -0.46
C ILE A 18 -9.92 0.64 0.44
N GLN A 19 -10.54 1.36 1.37
CA GLN A 19 -9.84 2.28 2.24
C GLN A 19 -9.94 1.81 3.69
N THR A 20 -8.80 1.82 4.39
CA THR A 20 -8.74 1.60 5.84
C THR A 20 -8.13 2.82 6.50
N THR A 21 -8.37 2.99 7.80
CA THR A 21 -7.95 4.19 8.52
C THR A 21 -6.71 3.98 9.38
N THR A 22 -6.38 2.73 9.71
CA THR A 22 -5.19 2.42 10.51
C THR A 22 -4.41 1.28 9.87
N GLY A 23 -3.14 1.16 10.23
CA GLY A 23 -2.31 0.05 9.77
C GLY A 23 -2.84 -1.30 10.26
N LYS A 24 -3.41 -1.33 11.45
CA LYS A 24 -4.00 -2.56 11.99
C LYS A 24 -5.21 -2.99 11.18
N GLU A 25 -6.11 -2.08 10.84
CA GLU A 25 -7.25 -2.39 9.97
C GLU A 25 -6.79 -2.93 8.62
N ALA A 26 -5.77 -2.30 8.05
CA ALA A 26 -5.22 -2.74 6.77
C ALA A 26 -4.65 -4.15 6.89
N TRP A 27 -3.90 -4.42 7.94
CA TRP A 27 -3.31 -5.75 8.16
C TRP A 27 -4.38 -6.81 8.38
N ASP A 28 -5.41 -6.50 9.17
CA ASP A 28 -6.52 -7.41 9.42
C ASP A 28 -7.25 -7.75 8.13
N TYR A 29 -7.49 -6.76 7.28
CA TYR A 29 -8.12 -6.96 5.98
C TYR A 29 -7.26 -7.84 5.07
N LEU A 30 -5.97 -7.58 5.01
CA LEU A 30 -5.04 -8.35 4.18
C LEU A 30 -4.92 -9.80 4.65
N THR A 31 -4.89 -10.04 5.96
CA THR A 31 -4.84 -11.40 6.48
C THR A 31 -6.13 -12.16 6.19
N GLU A 32 -7.26 -11.49 6.23
CA GLU A 32 -8.54 -12.08 5.87
C GLU A 32 -8.56 -12.52 4.40
N LEU A 33 -8.05 -11.68 3.50
CA LEU A 33 -7.90 -12.02 2.09
C LEU A 33 -6.93 -13.19 1.88
N ALA A 34 -5.86 -13.22 2.68
CA ALA A 34 -4.90 -14.30 2.60
C ALA A 34 -5.51 -15.65 3.01
N GLU A 35 -6.35 -15.65 4.04
CA GLU A 35 -7.07 -16.84 4.48
C GLU A 35 -8.07 -17.29 3.41
N GLU A 36 -8.79 -16.36 2.80
CA GLU A 36 -9.68 -16.67 1.68
C GLU A 36 -8.93 -17.34 0.53
N ALA A 37 -7.77 -16.82 0.19
CA ALA A 37 -6.96 -17.38 -0.89
C ALA A 37 -6.58 -18.83 -0.59
N VAL A 38 -6.14 -19.11 0.63
CA VAL A 38 -5.82 -20.47 1.07
C VAL A 38 -7.03 -21.39 0.96
N ASN A 39 -8.20 -20.91 1.41
CA ASN A 39 -9.43 -21.69 1.36
C ASN A 39 -9.86 -22.01 -0.08
N GLN A 40 -9.50 -21.16 -1.02
CA GLN A 40 -9.78 -21.35 -2.45
C GLN A 40 -8.69 -22.16 -3.16
N GLY A 41 -7.66 -22.59 -2.43
CA GLY A 41 -6.55 -23.33 -3.00
C GLY A 41 -5.56 -22.52 -3.78
N LEU A 42 -5.54 -21.19 -3.56
CA LEU A 42 -4.63 -20.28 -4.24
C LEU A 42 -3.32 -20.13 -3.45
N PRO A 43 -2.17 -20.04 -4.14
CA PRO A 43 -0.89 -19.88 -3.44
C PRO A 43 -0.67 -18.47 -2.90
N GLN A 44 -1.42 -17.50 -3.40
CA GLN A 44 -1.25 -16.09 -3.02
C GLN A 44 -2.53 -15.29 -3.28
N VAL A 45 -2.61 -14.11 -2.65
CA VAL A 45 -3.73 -13.20 -2.84
C VAL A 45 -3.71 -12.65 -4.27
N ASN A 46 -4.84 -12.72 -4.96
CA ASN A 46 -4.96 -12.23 -6.33
C ASN A 46 -6.04 -11.15 -6.52
N ARG A 47 -6.71 -10.73 -5.44
CA ARG A 47 -7.80 -9.75 -5.50
C ARG A 47 -7.33 -8.31 -5.39
N ILE A 48 -6.08 -8.10 -5.00
CA ILE A 48 -5.48 -6.78 -4.86
C ILE A 48 -4.30 -6.67 -5.81
N GLN A 49 -4.22 -5.54 -6.51
CA GLN A 49 -3.13 -5.28 -7.46
C GLN A 49 -2.05 -4.39 -6.87
N LEU A 50 -2.41 -3.56 -5.87
CA LEU A 50 -1.50 -2.58 -5.30
C LEU A 50 -1.94 -2.20 -3.90
N ILE A 51 -0.98 -2.01 -3.02
CA ILE A 51 -1.21 -1.46 -1.69
C ILE A 51 -0.58 -0.07 -1.63
N LEU A 52 -1.40 0.92 -1.30
CA LEU A 52 -0.94 2.29 -1.07
C LEU A 52 -1.11 2.60 0.40
N SER A 53 -0.01 2.88 1.09
CA SER A 53 -0.02 3.08 2.53
C SER A 53 0.64 4.39 2.94
N ASP A 54 -0.03 5.12 3.84
CA ASP A 54 0.63 6.20 4.56
C ASP A 54 1.69 5.61 5.47
N ILE A 55 2.73 6.38 5.73
CA ILE A 55 3.73 6.02 6.72
C ILE A 55 3.22 6.36 8.12
N GLU A 56 2.66 7.55 8.28
CA GLU A 56 2.18 8.05 9.58
C GLU A 56 0.76 7.53 9.86
N MET A 57 0.66 6.36 10.49
CA MET A 57 -0.62 5.79 10.88
C MET A 57 -0.59 5.37 12.35
N PRO A 58 -1.73 5.48 13.06
CA PRO A 58 -1.80 4.97 14.43
C PRO A 58 -1.70 3.45 14.46
N ASP A 59 -1.27 2.91 15.59
CA ASP A 59 -1.15 1.48 15.90
C ASP A 59 -0.06 0.76 15.11
N MET A 60 -0.01 0.93 13.80
CA MET A 60 0.99 0.28 12.95
C MET A 60 1.33 1.22 11.81
N ASP A 61 2.56 1.70 11.75
CA ASP A 61 2.99 2.61 10.68
C ASP A 61 3.20 1.85 9.35
N GLY A 62 3.38 2.62 8.27
CA GLY A 62 3.53 2.04 6.93
C GLY A 62 4.76 1.16 6.77
N PHE A 63 5.85 1.46 7.47
CA PHE A 63 7.05 0.63 7.44
C PHE A 63 6.80 -0.73 8.07
N THR A 64 6.16 -0.74 9.23
CA THR A 64 5.82 -1.96 9.94
C THR A 64 4.84 -2.80 9.14
N LEU A 65 3.82 -2.17 8.56
CA LEU A 65 2.88 -2.86 7.69
C LEU A 65 3.59 -3.51 6.50
N THR A 66 4.51 -2.80 5.87
CA THR A 66 5.28 -3.33 4.74
C THR A 66 6.10 -4.55 5.15
N LYS A 67 6.75 -4.50 6.31
CA LYS A 67 7.48 -5.66 6.84
C LYS A 67 6.59 -6.87 7.00
N HIS A 68 5.41 -6.69 7.57
CA HIS A 68 4.44 -7.77 7.74
C HIS A 68 4.02 -8.35 6.39
N ILE A 69 3.76 -7.50 5.41
CA ILE A 69 3.36 -7.94 4.07
C ILE A 69 4.47 -8.77 3.43
N ARG A 70 5.73 -8.31 3.51
CA ARG A 70 6.88 -9.01 2.92
C ARG A 70 7.20 -10.31 3.64
N SER A 71 6.79 -10.44 4.89
CA SER A 71 7.01 -11.66 5.68
C SER A 71 5.96 -12.73 5.45
N ASP A 72 4.85 -12.41 4.80
CA ASP A 72 3.77 -13.37 4.54
C ASP A 72 3.86 -13.83 3.09
N PRO A 73 4.13 -15.12 2.82
CA PRO A 73 4.27 -15.62 1.45
C PRO A 73 3.04 -15.40 0.57
N ARG A 74 1.87 -15.30 1.20
CA ARG A 74 0.62 -15.10 0.46
C ARG A 74 0.44 -13.65 -0.01
N LEU A 75 1.16 -12.71 0.61
CA LEU A 75 1.05 -11.28 0.38
C LEU A 75 2.34 -10.66 -0.17
N ALA A 76 3.47 -11.36 -0.06
CA ALA A 76 4.80 -10.81 -0.34
C ALA A 76 5.00 -10.35 -1.79
N HIS A 77 4.16 -10.80 -2.73
CA HIS A 77 4.25 -10.43 -4.14
C HIS A 77 3.61 -9.06 -4.44
N LEU A 78 2.79 -8.54 -3.52
CA LEU A 78 2.01 -7.33 -3.79
C LEU A 78 2.90 -6.08 -3.83
N PRO A 79 2.74 -5.20 -4.83
CA PRO A 79 3.42 -3.91 -4.82
C PRO A 79 2.93 -3.07 -3.65
N VAL A 80 3.87 -2.46 -2.92
CA VAL A 80 3.55 -1.54 -1.83
C VAL A 80 4.18 -0.19 -2.12
N VAL A 81 3.35 0.82 -2.24
CA VAL A 81 3.78 2.20 -2.44
C VAL A 81 3.54 2.96 -1.14
N LEU A 82 4.60 3.50 -0.56
CA LEU A 82 4.50 4.29 0.66
C LEU A 82 4.33 5.76 0.33
N HIS A 83 3.50 6.44 1.09
CA HIS A 83 3.22 7.86 0.94
C HIS A 83 3.47 8.56 2.27
N SER A 84 4.18 9.69 2.22
CA SER A 84 4.40 10.53 3.39
C SER A 84 4.24 11.99 3.02
N SER A 85 3.67 12.77 3.93
CA SER A 85 3.64 14.22 3.80
C SER A 85 4.98 14.84 4.20
N LEU A 86 5.85 14.05 4.85
CA LEU A 86 7.17 14.48 5.26
C LEU A 86 8.17 14.24 4.14
N THR A 87 9.07 15.20 3.93
CA THR A 87 10.15 15.06 2.97
C THR A 87 11.41 14.60 3.68
N GLY A 88 12.20 13.77 3.02
CA GLY A 88 13.48 13.36 3.58
C GLY A 88 13.97 12.04 2.99
N SER A 89 15.24 12.00 2.65
CA SER A 89 15.89 10.82 2.10
C SER A 89 15.90 9.64 3.07
N CYS A 90 15.90 9.91 4.38
CA CYS A 90 15.87 8.87 5.40
C CYS A 90 14.64 8.00 5.29
N ASN A 91 13.49 8.59 5.00
CA ASN A 91 12.24 7.85 4.87
C ASN A 91 12.22 6.98 3.61
N GLN A 92 12.82 7.46 2.52
CA GLN A 92 12.95 6.68 1.31
C GLN A 92 13.85 5.47 1.52
N GLU A 93 14.99 5.67 2.19
CA GLU A 93 15.92 4.59 2.50
C GLU A 93 15.26 3.54 3.39
N LYS A 94 14.55 3.98 4.41
CA LYS A 94 13.85 3.07 5.32
C LYS A 94 12.76 2.29 4.58
N GLY A 95 12.04 2.95 3.68
CA GLY A 95 11.05 2.29 2.84
C GLY A 95 11.67 1.17 2.00
N ALA A 96 12.80 1.45 1.37
CA ALA A 96 13.52 0.44 0.59
C ALA A 96 13.99 -0.72 1.47
N GLN A 97 14.49 -0.43 2.68
CA GLN A 97 14.97 -1.45 3.60
C GLN A 97 13.86 -2.41 4.04
N VAL A 98 12.63 -1.94 4.20
CA VAL A 98 11.51 -2.80 4.59
C VAL A 98 10.86 -3.49 3.39
N GLY A 99 11.30 -3.18 2.17
CA GLY A 99 10.84 -3.86 0.97
C GLY A 99 9.72 -3.15 0.23
N ALA A 100 9.53 -1.85 0.45
CA ALA A 100 8.55 -1.08 -0.32
C ALA A 100 8.94 -1.04 -1.80
N THR A 101 7.93 -1.10 -2.66
CA THR A 101 8.15 -1.07 -4.11
C THR A 101 8.48 0.34 -4.59
N ASP A 102 7.82 1.34 -4.02
CA ASP A 102 8.03 2.73 -4.41
C ASP A 102 7.65 3.66 -3.25
N TYR A 103 7.90 4.95 -3.43
CA TYR A 103 7.71 5.94 -2.37
C TYR A 103 7.28 7.26 -2.99
N VAL A 104 6.26 7.90 -2.40
CA VAL A 104 5.76 9.21 -2.82
C VAL A 104 5.91 10.17 -1.63
N THR A 105 6.76 11.19 -1.78
CA THR A 105 7.07 12.11 -0.68
C THR A 105 6.03 13.19 -0.46
N LYS A 106 5.41 13.66 -1.54
CA LYS A 106 4.35 14.66 -1.47
C LYS A 106 3.27 14.24 -2.44
N PHE A 107 2.02 14.65 -2.13
CA PHE A 107 0.96 14.38 -3.08
C PHE A 107 1.06 15.34 -4.26
N ASP A 108 1.51 14.82 -5.39
CA ASP A 108 1.46 15.46 -6.69
C ASP A 108 0.58 14.58 -7.57
N PRO A 109 -0.58 15.09 -8.03
CA PRO A 109 -1.52 14.25 -8.79
C PRO A 109 -0.91 13.57 -10.01
N LYS A 110 -0.01 14.24 -10.71
CA LYS A 110 0.63 13.68 -11.91
C LYS A 110 1.60 12.57 -11.55
N GLU A 111 2.47 12.80 -10.58
CA GLU A 111 3.44 11.82 -10.11
C GLU A 111 2.73 10.60 -9.51
N PHE A 112 1.72 10.86 -8.69
CA PHE A 112 0.93 9.82 -8.05
C PHE A 112 0.25 8.93 -9.08
N SER A 113 -0.45 9.52 -10.05
CA SER A 113 -1.12 8.78 -11.11
C SER A 113 -0.15 7.98 -11.95
N SER A 114 0.98 8.59 -12.32
CA SER A 114 2.00 7.94 -13.13
C SER A 114 2.58 6.72 -12.43
N LYS A 115 2.89 6.84 -11.13
CA LYS A 115 3.43 5.71 -10.35
C LYS A 115 2.41 4.60 -10.16
N LEU A 116 1.15 4.94 -9.88
CA LEU A 116 0.11 3.93 -9.73
C LEU A 116 -0.10 3.14 -11.02
N MET A 117 -0.12 3.81 -12.14
CA MET A 117 -0.35 3.17 -13.44
C MET A 117 0.72 2.15 -13.78
N ARG A 118 1.95 2.32 -13.29
CA ARG A 118 3.03 1.34 -13.48
C ARG A 118 2.70 -0.01 -12.87
N TYR A 119 1.95 -0.03 -11.77
CA TYR A 119 1.70 -1.25 -11.01
C TYR A 119 0.31 -1.83 -11.22
N ILE A 120 -0.60 -1.04 -11.73
CA ILE A 120 -1.98 -1.47 -11.97
C ILE A 120 -2.16 -2.01 -13.39
N LEU A 121 -1.50 -1.39 -14.36
CA LEU A 121 -1.52 -1.84 -15.73
C LEU A 121 -0.43 -2.89 -15.97
#